data_142b4852874ffa6a73d931cb4550d3a7
#
_entry.id   142b4852874ffa6a73d931cb4550d3a7
#
_cell.length_a   1.000
_cell.length_b   1.000
_cell.length_c   1.000
_cell.angle_alpha   90.00
_cell.angle_beta   90.00
_cell.angle_gamma   90.00
#
_symmetry.space_group_name_H-M   'P 1'
#
loop_
_entity.id
_entity.type
_entity.pdbx_description
1 polymer ?
#
loop_
_entity_poly.entity_id
_entity_poly.type
_entity_poly.pdbx_seq_one_letter_code
_entity_poly.pdbx_strand_id
1 'polypeptide(L)'
;LREIFIRAIQPMTSDLHSADQTSTPDLHPPGHDRFWRVQKMEPAEGPVEPGAPAGQGVRVFHDGAPEALRIWPVAGGIGFTVGDFGGSYVSLALGLPDEMMAGLSSRHVLRLVLRASGAVPNLRARINLRCGLNVSRMLRTLKPEGAHRAAEHDLWHLPFDEALLREGWIDILMDPIRGGRVAIADVTLSRRWRAEV
;
A
#
# COMPACT_ATOMS: atom_id res chain seq x y z
N LEU A 1 -7.93 -34.26 53.81
CA LEU A 1 -6.79 -34.54 52.91
C LEU A 1 -7.28 -34.67 51.50
N ARG A 2 -7.28 -33.55 50.75
CA ARG A 2 -7.41 -33.54 49.29
C ARG A 2 -6.45 -32.48 48.77
N GLU A 3 -5.35 -32.92 48.23
CA GLU A 3 -4.42 -32.09 47.50
C GLU A 3 -5.06 -31.69 46.17
N ILE A 4 -5.20 -30.41 45.95
CA ILE A 4 -5.65 -29.83 44.68
C ILE A 4 -4.38 -29.47 43.89
N PHE A 5 -4.12 -30.25 42.84
CA PHE A 5 -3.08 -29.94 41.84
C PHE A 5 -3.48 -28.69 41.07
N ILE A 6 -2.83 -27.59 41.32
CA ILE A 6 -2.87 -26.41 40.48
C ILE A 6 -1.91 -26.63 39.30
N ARG A 7 -2.45 -26.97 38.15
CA ARG A 7 -1.71 -27.04 36.91
C ARG A 7 -1.45 -25.62 36.41
N ALA A 8 -0.21 -25.17 36.52
CA ALA A 8 0.24 -23.90 35.96
C ALA A 8 0.02 -23.89 34.43
N ILE A 9 -0.79 -22.95 33.96
CA ILE A 9 -0.92 -22.65 32.55
C ILE A 9 0.31 -21.83 32.16
N GLN A 10 1.24 -22.44 31.45
CA GLN A 10 2.33 -21.71 30.81
C GLN A 10 1.75 -20.86 29.67
N PRO A 11 2.17 -19.58 29.55
CA PRO A 11 1.81 -18.79 28.39
C PRO A 11 2.55 -19.35 27.18
N MET A 12 1.80 -19.73 26.15
CA MET A 12 2.34 -20.00 24.85
C MET A 12 2.90 -18.69 24.27
N THR A 13 4.18 -18.48 24.46
CA THR A 13 4.96 -17.55 23.63
C THR A 13 5.09 -18.24 22.27
N SER A 14 4.16 -17.95 21.37
CA SER A 14 4.28 -18.34 19.98
C SER A 14 5.41 -17.56 19.34
N ASP A 15 6.45 -18.30 18.97
CA ASP A 15 7.57 -17.90 18.12
C ASP A 15 7.09 -17.30 16.80
N LEU A 16 6.94 -15.98 16.77
CA LEU A 16 6.79 -15.18 15.55
C LEU A 16 8.13 -14.55 15.14
N HIS A 17 9.25 -15.10 15.62
CA HIS A 17 10.60 -14.60 15.31
C HIS A 17 11.45 -15.65 14.60
N SER A 18 10.94 -16.23 13.53
CA SER A 18 11.80 -16.95 12.58
C SER A 18 11.14 -17.01 11.23
N ALA A 19 10.94 -15.83 10.61
CA ALA A 19 10.76 -15.75 9.18
C ALA A 19 12.08 -15.24 8.62
N ASP A 20 12.88 -16.19 8.24
CA ASP A 20 13.81 -16.24 7.14
C ASP A 20 14.18 -14.86 6.55
N GLN A 21 15.41 -14.41 6.82
CA GLN A 21 16.08 -13.37 6.06
C GLN A 21 16.41 -13.90 4.65
N THR A 22 15.40 -14.32 3.92
CA THR A 22 15.52 -14.46 2.48
C THR A 22 15.73 -13.07 1.93
N SER A 23 16.89 -12.85 1.36
CA SER A 23 17.27 -11.68 0.57
C SER A 23 16.06 -11.13 -0.15
N THR A 24 15.71 -9.88 0.16
CA THR A 24 14.65 -9.15 -0.56
C THR A 24 14.95 -9.32 -2.05
N PRO A 25 14.10 -9.97 -2.85
CA PRO A 25 14.37 -10.13 -4.27
C PRO A 25 14.64 -8.75 -4.85
N ASP A 26 15.57 -8.67 -5.77
CA ASP A 26 15.87 -7.41 -6.46
C ASP A 26 14.55 -6.93 -7.10
N LEU A 27 13.90 -6.00 -6.43
CA LEU A 27 12.60 -5.47 -6.84
C LEU A 27 12.74 -4.50 -8.03
N HIS A 28 13.95 -4.37 -8.57
CA HIS A 28 14.23 -3.60 -9.76
C HIS A 28 13.92 -4.44 -11.02
N PRO A 29 12.75 -4.25 -11.65
CA PRO A 29 12.48 -4.97 -12.89
C PRO A 29 13.47 -4.54 -13.97
N PRO A 30 13.94 -5.46 -14.84
CA PRO A 30 14.81 -5.13 -15.94
C PRO A 30 14.23 -4.00 -16.80
N GLY A 31 15.09 -3.04 -17.19
CA GLY A 31 14.71 -1.95 -18.09
C GLY A 31 13.90 -0.81 -17.45
N HIS A 32 13.78 -0.76 -16.12
CA HIS A 32 13.22 0.43 -15.48
C HIS A 32 14.20 1.62 -15.59
N ASP A 33 13.65 2.83 -15.74
CA ASP A 33 14.42 4.07 -15.78
C ASP A 33 14.32 4.85 -14.45
N ARG A 34 13.30 4.57 -13.64
CA ARG A 34 13.12 5.13 -12.30
C ARG A 34 12.60 4.07 -11.34
N PHE A 35 13.05 4.17 -10.10
CA PHE A 35 12.62 3.30 -9.01
C PHE A 35 12.47 4.11 -7.72
N TRP A 36 11.37 3.86 -7.01
CA TRP A 36 11.09 4.47 -5.72
C TRP A 36 10.56 3.42 -4.75
N ARG A 37 11.07 3.46 -3.52
CA ARG A 37 10.56 2.68 -2.40
C ARG A 37 10.02 3.63 -1.36
N VAL A 38 8.83 3.36 -0.85
CA VAL A 38 8.29 4.09 0.31
C VAL A 38 9.15 3.74 1.52
N GLN A 39 10.01 4.66 1.91
CA GLN A 39 11.08 4.38 2.87
C GLN A 39 10.59 4.32 4.31
N LYS A 40 9.56 5.10 4.67
CA LYS A 40 9.18 5.26 6.06
C LYS A 40 7.68 5.51 6.20
N MET A 41 6.96 4.46 6.52
CA MET A 41 5.62 4.57 7.06
C MET A 41 5.74 4.53 8.59
N GLU A 42 5.43 5.64 9.24
CA GLU A 42 5.48 5.78 10.70
C GLU A 42 4.12 6.30 11.19
N PRO A 43 3.07 5.47 11.11
CA PRO A 43 1.78 5.88 11.62
C PRO A 43 1.83 6.01 13.15
N ALA A 44 1.17 7.04 13.67
CA ALA A 44 0.83 7.06 15.09
C ALA A 44 -0.17 5.92 15.36
N GLU A 45 0.11 5.08 16.36
CA GLU A 45 -0.80 3.99 16.71
C GLU A 45 -2.11 4.53 17.26
N GLY A 46 -3.24 4.06 16.75
CA GLY A 46 -4.55 4.45 17.27
C GLY A 46 -5.66 4.51 16.23
N PRO A 47 -6.81 5.08 16.62
CA PRO A 47 -7.89 5.43 15.69
C PRO A 47 -7.41 6.38 14.60
N VAL A 48 -8.06 6.34 13.45
CA VAL A 48 -7.62 7.09 12.26
C VAL A 48 -8.71 8.03 11.80
N GLU A 49 -8.39 9.31 11.73
CA GLU A 49 -9.21 10.29 11.02
C GLU A 49 -8.93 10.25 9.51
N PRO A 50 -9.92 10.50 8.65
CA PRO A 50 -9.70 10.60 7.22
C PRO A 50 -8.66 11.68 6.87
N GLY A 51 -7.64 11.29 6.10
CA GLY A 51 -6.52 12.16 5.76
C GLY A 51 -5.38 12.18 6.77
N ALA A 52 -5.43 11.33 7.82
CA ALA A 52 -4.35 11.22 8.80
C ALA A 52 -3.01 10.85 8.15
N PRO A 53 -1.91 11.51 8.55
CA PRO A 53 -0.59 11.16 8.04
C PRO A 53 -0.16 9.78 8.55
N ALA A 54 0.49 9.01 7.68
CA ALA A 54 1.04 7.69 7.99
C ALA A 54 2.53 7.57 7.59
N GLY A 55 3.16 8.70 7.28
CA GLY A 55 4.54 8.82 6.87
C GLY A 55 4.73 9.99 5.91
N GLN A 56 5.96 10.18 5.44
CA GLN A 56 6.25 11.24 4.50
C GLN A 56 5.55 10.98 3.16
N GLY A 57 4.64 11.88 2.77
CA GLY A 57 3.84 11.73 1.54
C GLY A 57 2.82 10.59 1.58
N VAL A 58 2.57 10.01 2.77
CA VAL A 58 1.63 8.90 2.96
C VAL A 58 0.48 9.34 3.86
N ARG A 59 -0.76 9.10 3.41
CA ARG A 59 -1.99 9.42 4.16
C ARG A 59 -2.99 8.28 4.09
N VAL A 60 -3.79 8.14 5.14
CA VAL A 60 -4.90 7.17 5.20
C VAL A 60 -6.22 7.90 5.00
N PHE A 61 -7.05 7.40 4.08
CA PHE A 61 -8.40 7.88 3.86
C PHE A 61 -9.41 6.74 4.02
N HIS A 62 -10.58 7.06 4.53
CA HIS A 62 -11.72 6.14 4.66
C HIS A 62 -13.01 6.95 4.81
N ASP A 63 -14.15 6.28 4.70
CA ASP A 63 -15.49 6.86 4.85
C ASP A 63 -16.30 6.25 6.01
N GLY A 64 -15.64 5.46 6.85
CA GLY A 64 -16.24 4.90 8.06
C GLY A 64 -15.96 5.71 9.31
N ALA A 65 -16.49 5.27 10.45
CA ALA A 65 -16.23 5.88 11.75
C ALA A 65 -14.74 5.71 12.14
N PRO A 66 -14.06 6.78 12.62
CA PRO A 66 -12.63 6.70 12.97
C PRO A 66 -12.28 5.60 13.98
N GLU A 67 -13.18 5.38 14.96
CA GLU A 67 -12.97 4.39 16.02
C GLU A 67 -12.97 2.94 15.49
N ALA A 68 -13.60 2.71 14.35
CA ALA A 68 -13.68 1.40 13.71
C ALA A 68 -12.45 1.03 12.91
N LEU A 69 -11.54 1.99 12.64
CA LEU A 69 -10.28 1.77 11.95
C LEU A 69 -9.12 2.19 12.86
N ARG A 70 -8.23 1.25 13.15
CA ARG A 70 -7.00 1.53 13.89
C ARG A 70 -5.79 1.19 13.04
N ILE A 71 -4.73 1.99 13.16
CA ILE A 71 -3.45 1.73 12.50
C ILE A 71 -2.36 1.46 13.53
N TRP A 72 -1.35 0.72 13.10
CA TRP A 72 -0.12 0.50 13.88
C TRP A 72 1.08 0.36 12.94
N PRO A 73 2.29 0.69 13.42
CA PRO A 73 3.51 0.50 12.63
C PRO A 73 3.81 -1.00 12.48
N VAL A 74 4.28 -1.38 11.29
CA VAL A 74 4.91 -2.67 11.00
C VAL A 74 6.25 -2.44 10.31
N ALA A 75 7.13 -3.44 10.31
CA ALA A 75 8.41 -3.32 9.62
C ALA A 75 8.22 -2.99 8.13
N GLY A 76 8.71 -1.82 7.71
CA GLY A 76 8.59 -1.33 6.33
C GLY A 76 7.17 -0.97 5.88
N GLY A 77 6.23 -0.73 6.82
CA GLY A 77 4.85 -0.51 6.42
C GLY A 77 3.88 -0.08 7.51
N ILE A 78 2.61 -0.33 7.26
CA ILE A 78 1.47 0.03 8.09
C ILE A 78 0.52 -1.16 8.24
N GLY A 79 0.08 -1.40 9.46
CA GLY A 79 -0.98 -2.35 9.77
C GLY A 79 -2.32 -1.65 10.01
N PHE A 80 -3.41 -2.34 9.71
CA PHE A 80 -4.78 -1.90 9.91
C PHE A 80 -5.54 -2.95 10.70
N THR A 81 -6.25 -2.53 11.74
CA THR A 81 -7.31 -3.33 12.39
C THR A 81 -8.64 -2.68 12.05
N VAL A 82 -9.51 -3.47 11.46
CA VAL A 82 -10.85 -3.04 11.07
C VAL A 82 -11.85 -3.72 11.99
N GLY A 83 -12.60 -2.92 12.76
CA GLY A 83 -13.67 -3.37 13.62
C GLY A 83 -15.00 -3.45 12.87
N ASP A 84 -16.07 -2.97 13.51
CA ASP A 84 -17.38 -2.80 12.87
C ASP A 84 -17.38 -1.55 11.99
N PHE A 85 -16.73 -1.69 10.84
CA PHE A 85 -16.49 -0.60 9.91
C PHE A 85 -17.65 -0.47 8.92
N GLY A 86 -18.50 0.53 9.14
CA GLY A 86 -19.64 0.82 8.26
C GLY A 86 -19.29 1.53 6.96
N GLY A 87 -18.02 1.83 6.70
CA GLY A 87 -17.56 2.50 5.49
C GLY A 87 -17.45 1.59 4.27
N SER A 88 -17.26 2.18 3.11
CA SER A 88 -17.20 1.48 1.83
C SER A 88 -15.75 1.24 1.35
N TYR A 89 -14.76 1.94 1.88
CA TYR A 89 -13.35 1.77 1.51
C TYR A 89 -12.39 2.23 2.62
N VAL A 90 -11.18 1.68 2.55
CA VAL A 90 -9.96 2.22 3.17
C VAL A 90 -8.93 2.44 2.08
N SER A 91 -8.24 3.56 2.09
CA SER A 91 -7.21 3.90 1.09
C SER A 91 -5.94 4.38 1.75
N LEU A 92 -4.81 3.86 1.28
CA LEU A 92 -3.49 4.39 1.57
C LEU A 92 -3.04 5.21 0.36
N ALA A 93 -3.00 6.54 0.50
CA ALA A 93 -2.58 7.46 -0.55
C ALA A 93 -1.08 7.75 -0.43
N LEU A 94 -0.36 7.58 -1.54
CA LEU A 94 1.09 7.72 -1.67
C LEU A 94 1.37 8.82 -2.69
N GLY A 95 1.88 9.98 -2.25
CA GLY A 95 2.35 11.02 -3.18
C GLY A 95 3.54 10.53 -3.98
N LEU A 96 3.53 10.72 -5.29
CA LEU A 96 4.69 10.40 -6.13
C LEU A 96 5.80 11.44 -5.92
N PRO A 97 7.04 11.02 -5.67
CA PRO A 97 8.15 11.95 -5.53
C PRO A 97 8.53 12.58 -6.89
N ASP A 98 9.16 13.74 -6.84
CA ASP A 98 9.56 14.49 -8.04
C ASP A 98 10.39 13.66 -9.02
N GLU A 99 11.24 12.77 -8.53
CA GLU A 99 12.04 11.87 -9.35
C GLU A 99 11.21 10.91 -10.20
N MET A 100 10.06 10.46 -9.69
CA MET A 100 9.13 9.61 -10.43
C MET A 100 8.29 10.42 -11.42
N MET A 101 8.04 11.69 -11.11
CA MET A 101 7.26 12.62 -11.92
C MET A 101 8.10 13.23 -13.06
N ALA A 102 9.42 13.40 -12.86
CA ALA A 102 10.29 14.05 -13.83
C ALA A 102 10.29 13.32 -15.18
N GLY A 103 9.80 14.00 -16.23
CA GLY A 103 9.68 13.45 -17.58
C GLY A 103 8.66 12.31 -17.70
N LEU A 104 7.70 12.21 -16.78
CA LEU A 104 6.63 11.22 -16.90
C LEU A 104 5.76 11.54 -18.12
N SER A 105 5.54 10.54 -18.96
CA SER A 105 4.80 10.65 -20.21
C SER A 105 3.87 9.46 -20.44
N SER A 106 2.99 9.59 -21.42
CA SER A 106 2.12 8.52 -21.88
C SER A 106 2.87 7.27 -22.40
N ARG A 107 4.16 7.40 -22.71
CA ARG A 107 5.03 6.30 -23.17
C ARG A 107 5.59 5.44 -22.02
N HIS A 108 5.21 5.71 -20.77
CA HIS A 108 5.70 4.94 -19.62
C HIS A 108 4.67 3.92 -19.12
N VAL A 109 5.20 2.89 -18.51
CA VAL A 109 4.45 1.93 -17.69
C VAL A 109 4.94 2.10 -16.25
N LEU A 110 4.01 2.30 -15.33
CA LEU A 110 4.27 2.31 -13.89
C LEU A 110 3.87 0.96 -13.30
N ARG A 111 4.78 0.34 -12.54
CA ARG A 111 4.53 -0.91 -11.83
C ARG A 111 4.61 -0.68 -10.34
N LEU A 112 3.49 -0.90 -9.66
CA LEU A 112 3.39 -0.92 -8.20
C LEU A 112 3.53 -2.35 -7.70
N VAL A 113 4.40 -2.56 -6.72
CA VAL A 113 4.57 -3.83 -6.01
C VAL A 113 4.50 -3.57 -4.51
N LEU A 114 3.83 -4.44 -3.78
CA LEU A 114 3.76 -4.39 -2.33
C LEU A 114 3.64 -5.79 -1.73
N ARG A 115 3.96 -5.90 -0.44
CA ARG A 115 3.66 -7.08 0.37
C ARG A 115 2.41 -6.80 1.20
N ALA A 116 1.48 -7.74 1.19
CA ALA A 116 0.28 -7.70 2.03
C ALA A 116 0.14 -8.99 2.81
N SER A 117 -0.20 -8.88 4.09
CA SER A 117 -0.35 -10.02 5.00
C SER A 117 -1.58 -9.88 5.90
N GLY A 118 -2.02 -10.98 6.51
CA GLY A 118 -3.23 -11.04 7.32
C GLY A 118 -4.48 -11.33 6.49
N ALA A 119 -5.63 -10.80 6.90
CA ALA A 119 -6.90 -10.93 6.19
C ALA A 119 -6.94 -9.97 4.99
N VAL A 120 -6.16 -10.29 3.94
CA VAL A 120 -5.96 -9.40 2.79
C VAL A 120 -7.22 -9.34 1.93
N PRO A 121 -7.88 -8.16 1.81
CA PRO A 121 -9.04 -7.99 0.94
C PRO A 121 -8.60 -7.88 -0.52
N ASN A 122 -9.56 -7.61 -1.41
CA ASN A 122 -9.21 -7.13 -2.74
C ASN A 122 -8.45 -5.83 -2.61
N LEU A 123 -7.25 -5.81 -3.21
CA LEU A 123 -6.44 -4.61 -3.31
C LEU A 123 -6.48 -4.09 -4.73
N ARG A 124 -6.70 -2.79 -4.85
CA ARG A 124 -6.67 -2.08 -6.13
C ARG A 124 -5.72 -0.90 -6.03
N ALA A 125 -4.98 -0.63 -7.07
CA ALA A 125 -4.14 0.54 -7.17
C ALA A 125 -4.76 1.53 -8.16
N ARG A 126 -4.97 2.77 -7.74
CA ARG A 126 -5.44 3.85 -8.59
C ARG A 126 -4.35 4.90 -8.73
N ILE A 127 -3.79 5.03 -9.92
CA ILE A 127 -2.94 6.17 -10.22
C ILE A 127 -3.80 7.40 -10.52
N ASN A 128 -3.37 8.55 -10.02
CA ASN A 128 -3.99 9.84 -10.23
C ASN A 128 -2.91 10.81 -10.69
N LEU A 129 -3.14 11.48 -11.82
CA LEU A 129 -2.26 12.49 -12.40
C LEU A 129 -3.03 13.81 -12.53
N ARG A 130 -2.58 14.84 -11.83
CA ARG A 130 -3.17 16.18 -11.91
C ARG A 130 -2.52 16.98 -13.01
N CYS A 131 -3.31 17.34 -14.02
CA CYS A 131 -2.91 18.16 -15.16
C CYS A 131 -3.73 19.45 -15.15
N GLY A 132 -3.13 20.54 -14.68
CA GLY A 132 -3.86 21.78 -14.40
C GLY A 132 -4.97 21.57 -13.37
N LEU A 133 -6.23 21.81 -13.77
CA LEU A 133 -7.42 21.62 -12.93
C LEU A 133 -8.01 20.20 -12.99
N ASN A 134 -7.58 19.37 -13.95
CA ASN A 134 -8.12 18.04 -14.18
C ASN A 134 -7.28 16.97 -13.49
N VAL A 135 -7.92 15.87 -13.11
CA VAL A 135 -7.25 14.67 -12.59
C VAL A 135 -7.60 13.47 -13.46
N SER A 136 -6.62 12.96 -14.17
CA SER A 136 -6.71 11.70 -14.90
C SER A 136 -6.47 10.52 -13.97
N ARG A 137 -7.27 9.45 -14.11
CA ARG A 137 -7.25 8.32 -13.18
C ARG A 137 -7.26 6.99 -13.90
N MET A 138 -6.47 6.02 -13.40
CA MET A 138 -6.51 4.64 -13.89
C MET A 138 -6.48 3.69 -12.71
N LEU A 139 -7.45 2.79 -12.63
CA LEU A 139 -7.58 1.76 -11.60
C LEU A 139 -7.11 0.41 -12.13
N ARG A 140 -6.34 -0.33 -11.33
CA ARG A 140 -5.91 -1.71 -11.60
C ARG A 140 -6.01 -2.56 -10.35
N THR A 141 -6.34 -3.84 -10.52
CA THR A 141 -6.30 -4.81 -9.42
C THR A 141 -4.86 -5.23 -9.17
N LEU A 142 -4.46 -5.25 -7.90
CA LEU A 142 -3.17 -5.79 -7.44
C LEU A 142 -3.27 -7.32 -7.42
N LYS A 143 -2.69 -7.98 -8.43
CA LYS A 143 -2.69 -9.42 -8.58
C LYS A 143 -1.62 -10.07 -7.71
N PRO A 144 -1.86 -11.27 -7.17
CA PRO A 144 -0.82 -12.05 -6.49
C PRO A 144 0.37 -12.33 -7.42
N GLU A 145 1.58 -12.16 -6.90
CA GLU A 145 2.84 -12.42 -7.59
C GLU A 145 3.87 -12.92 -6.57
N GLY A 146 3.92 -14.24 -6.38
CA GLY A 146 4.68 -14.87 -5.29
C GLY A 146 4.22 -14.36 -3.92
N ALA A 147 5.18 -13.87 -3.12
CA ALA A 147 4.92 -13.28 -1.80
C ALA A 147 4.38 -11.84 -1.86
N HIS A 148 4.28 -11.25 -3.05
CA HIS A 148 3.89 -9.88 -3.30
C HIS A 148 2.56 -9.78 -4.05
N ARG A 149 2.08 -8.57 -4.19
CA ARG A 149 1.01 -8.19 -5.10
C ARG A 149 1.50 -7.07 -6.00
N ALA A 150 1.12 -7.12 -7.28
CA ALA A 150 1.57 -6.17 -8.27
C ALA A 150 0.44 -5.69 -9.19
N ALA A 151 0.58 -4.45 -9.67
CA ALA A 151 -0.25 -3.88 -10.71
C ALA A 151 0.60 -3.03 -11.66
N GLU A 152 0.30 -3.11 -12.94
CA GLU A 152 0.89 -2.26 -13.97
C GLU A 152 -0.12 -1.26 -14.51
N HIS A 153 0.31 -0.02 -14.66
CA HIS A 153 -0.44 1.08 -15.25
C HIS A 153 0.27 1.53 -16.52
N ASP A 154 -0.19 1.06 -17.66
CA ASP A 154 0.28 1.53 -18.97
C ASP A 154 -0.36 2.90 -19.24
N LEU A 155 0.45 3.96 -19.12
CA LEU A 155 -0.02 5.34 -19.21
C LEU A 155 -0.49 5.74 -20.62
N TRP A 156 -0.20 4.94 -21.64
CA TRP A 156 -0.77 5.11 -22.97
C TRP A 156 -2.31 5.11 -22.96
N HIS A 157 -2.89 4.36 -22.05
CA HIS A 157 -4.35 4.27 -21.88
C HIS A 157 -4.93 5.29 -20.92
N LEU A 158 -4.10 6.21 -20.40
CA LEU A 158 -4.52 7.28 -19.50
C LEU A 158 -4.38 8.63 -20.20
N PRO A 159 -5.49 9.25 -20.62
CA PRO A 159 -5.41 10.56 -21.26
C PRO A 159 -5.00 11.62 -20.24
N PHE A 160 -3.84 12.22 -20.42
CA PHE A 160 -3.36 13.36 -19.63
C PHE A 160 -2.45 14.26 -20.47
N ASP A 161 -2.39 15.53 -20.10
CA ASP A 161 -1.52 16.50 -20.74
C ASP A 161 -0.18 16.57 -19.99
N GLU A 162 0.87 16.05 -20.62
CA GLU A 162 2.22 16.00 -20.06
C GLU A 162 2.77 17.39 -19.72
N ALA A 163 2.46 18.41 -20.52
CA ALA A 163 2.91 19.78 -20.30
C ALA A 163 2.24 20.45 -19.08
N LEU A 164 1.04 20.01 -18.74
CA LEU A 164 0.26 20.51 -17.61
C LEU A 164 0.37 19.63 -16.35
N LEU A 165 1.16 18.56 -16.41
CA LEU A 165 1.35 17.65 -15.27
C LEU A 165 2.00 18.38 -14.09
N ARG A 166 1.35 18.36 -12.92
CA ARG A 166 1.77 19.05 -11.70
C ARG A 166 2.12 18.13 -10.55
N GLU A 167 1.27 17.16 -10.31
CA GLU A 167 1.44 16.18 -9.23
C GLU A 167 0.85 14.83 -9.60
N GLY A 168 1.30 13.79 -8.93
CA GLY A 168 0.75 12.46 -9.04
C GLY A 168 0.69 11.79 -7.68
N TRP A 169 -0.27 10.88 -7.51
CA TRP A 169 -0.32 10.01 -6.34
C TRP A 169 -0.95 8.67 -6.70
N ILE A 170 -0.67 7.67 -5.88
CA ILE A 170 -1.29 6.35 -6.00
C ILE A 170 -2.14 6.11 -4.75
N ASP A 171 -3.39 5.72 -4.94
CA ASP A 171 -4.23 5.19 -3.88
C ASP A 171 -4.17 3.66 -3.92
N ILE A 172 -3.75 3.04 -2.81
CA ILE A 172 -3.94 1.61 -2.57
C ILE A 172 -5.28 1.46 -1.87
N LEU A 173 -6.28 1.05 -2.63
CA LEU A 173 -7.65 0.89 -2.18
C LEU A 173 -7.86 -0.53 -1.66
N MET A 174 -8.42 -0.63 -0.48
CA MET A 174 -8.82 -1.88 0.16
C MET A 174 -10.34 -1.95 0.23
N ASP A 175 -10.92 -3.04 -0.20
CA ASP A 175 -12.33 -3.31 0.07
C ASP A 175 -12.52 -3.51 1.59
N PRO A 176 -13.67 -3.11 2.18
CA PRO A 176 -13.88 -3.20 3.61
C PRO A 176 -13.71 -4.62 4.12
N ILE A 177 -12.85 -4.77 5.14
CA ILE A 177 -12.69 -6.02 5.89
C ILE A 177 -13.59 -5.89 7.12
N ARG A 178 -14.53 -6.79 7.29
CA ARG A 178 -15.31 -6.86 8.52
C ARG A 178 -14.55 -7.74 9.52
N GLY A 179 -14.04 -7.10 10.56
CA GLY A 179 -13.34 -7.78 11.64
C GLY A 179 -12.06 -8.48 11.20
N GLY A 180 -10.96 -7.75 11.01
CA GLY A 180 -9.70 -8.36 10.62
C GLY A 180 -8.49 -7.44 10.78
N ARG A 181 -7.33 -8.06 10.62
CA ARG A 181 -6.05 -7.33 10.60
C ARG A 181 -5.40 -7.54 9.23
N VAL A 182 -4.92 -6.46 8.64
CA VAL A 182 -4.14 -6.48 7.40
C VAL A 182 -2.91 -5.61 7.58
N ALA A 183 -1.79 -6.01 7.00
CA ALA A 183 -0.61 -5.16 6.92
C ALA A 183 -0.18 -5.00 5.48
N ILE A 184 0.25 -3.77 5.13
CA ILE A 184 0.84 -3.40 3.85
C ILE A 184 2.25 -2.93 4.12
N ALA A 185 3.22 -3.54 3.46
CA ALA A 185 4.63 -3.23 3.62
C ALA A 185 5.39 -3.31 2.29
N ASP A 186 6.62 -2.86 2.30
CA ASP A 186 7.55 -2.96 1.17
C ASP A 186 6.96 -2.42 -0.15
N VAL A 187 6.31 -1.26 -0.06
CA VAL A 187 5.70 -0.62 -1.23
C VAL A 187 6.78 -0.04 -2.12
N THR A 188 6.82 -0.48 -3.36
CA THR A 188 7.76 -0.01 -4.38
C THR A 188 7.02 0.39 -5.64
N LEU A 189 7.55 1.38 -6.34
CA LEU A 189 7.09 1.82 -7.64
C LEU A 189 8.27 1.89 -8.58
N SER A 190 8.15 1.27 -9.74
CA SER A 190 9.11 1.40 -10.83
C SER A 190 8.45 1.99 -12.06
N ARG A 191 9.25 2.68 -12.87
CA ARG A 191 8.86 3.25 -14.14
C ARG A 191 9.74 2.67 -15.23
N ARG A 192 9.16 2.29 -16.34
CA ARG A 192 9.88 1.84 -17.53
C ARG A 192 9.25 2.40 -18.78
N TRP A 193 10.03 2.47 -19.85
CA TRP A 193 9.49 2.77 -21.16
C TRP A 193 8.57 1.65 -21.64
N ARG A 194 7.51 2.02 -22.30
CA ARG A 194 6.67 1.09 -23.03
C ARG A 194 7.46 0.52 -24.20
N ALA A 195 7.40 -0.80 -24.41
CA ALA A 195 7.96 -1.40 -25.59
C ALA A 195 7.26 -0.83 -26.84
N GLU A 196 8.04 -0.41 -27.82
CA GLU A 196 7.50 -0.07 -29.13
C GLU A 196 7.12 -1.38 -29.82
N VAL A 197 5.85 -1.49 -30.22
CA VAL A 197 5.31 -2.62 -30.99
C VAL A 197 5.16 -2.17 -32.43
#